data_6dc736892ed8e7b568e8a2234c2dfedc
#
_entry.id   6dc736892ed8e7b568e8a2234c2dfedc
#
_cell.length_a   1.000
_cell.length_b   1.000
_cell.length_c   1.000
_cell.angle_alpha   90.00
_cell.angle_beta   90.00
_cell.angle_gamma   90.00
#
_symmetry.space_group_name_H-M   'P 1'
#
loop_
_entity.id
_entity.type
_entity.pdbx_description
1 polymer ?
#
loop_
_entity_poly.entity_id
_entity_poly.type
_entity_poly.pdbx_seq_one_letter_code
_entity_poly.pdbx_strand_id
1 'polypeptide(L)'
;MSRPDFYPHKPRSVELVQTHISYVFIADDIVYKVKKAVNFGFLDFTTLEKRKFYCEEELRLNRRLAPSIYLDVAELSQNDGANFIHGRGKTVVDYAVVMKKLPMDKMLKSLLKAGKVKEDIMEAVAAKIARFHTGAQTGGHIDEMGGLETIRHNHEENFAQTKKYIDITIPFYQHEFISDYVKTYLNKNKSLFEKRVKEHKIRDCHGDLHLEHICIADDIIVFDCIEFNERFRYSDVAAEVAFFTMDLDFNGYASYADSFVRSYLRYSGDGDLPRLLNFYRCYYAYVRGKVISFRLDQKEMPENERREVARTATKYFELSYNYAARLEKPVLILTAGLMGAGKSYQARALARNLGAQVIRTDAVRKELTNIKPTQSKHEDFGKGIYSDETSRLTYEKIYQLTEHYIKQGKPVIIDASFKKRAERQRAYALAKYLGAPFYIIECICPDKIIRKRLEKRKKESDNISDGRWEIFQEQKNDFDAIGEFPERLHFKIDTSTNPEKDRQTIIRKLNFELD
;
A
#
# COMPACT_ATOMS: atom_id res chain seq x y z
N MET A 1 -11.16 33.87 -19.42
CA MET A 1 -10.62 32.61 -19.97
C MET A 1 -11.71 31.59 -20.36
N SER A 2 -12.95 31.69 -19.93
CA SER A 2 -14.01 30.71 -20.32
C SER A 2 -14.55 30.87 -21.75
N ARG A 3 -14.09 31.85 -22.52
CA ARG A 3 -14.58 32.13 -23.89
C ARG A 3 -13.52 31.77 -24.92
N PRO A 4 -13.87 31.10 -26.04
CA PRO A 4 -12.96 30.71 -27.12
C PRO A 4 -12.18 31.87 -27.76
N ASP A 5 -12.81 33.04 -27.89
CA ASP A 5 -12.21 34.24 -28.48
C ASP A 5 -11.04 34.83 -27.66
N PHE A 6 -10.91 34.43 -26.39
CA PHE A 6 -9.80 34.81 -25.53
C PHE A 6 -8.44 34.23 -26.01
N TYR A 7 -8.47 33.07 -26.66
CA TYR A 7 -7.26 32.32 -27.03
C TYR A 7 -6.77 32.63 -28.45
N PRO A 8 -5.45 32.75 -28.67
CA PRO A 8 -4.91 33.02 -30.00
C PRO A 8 -5.30 32.01 -31.07
N HIS A 9 -5.45 30.73 -30.69
CA HIS A 9 -5.79 29.61 -31.58
C HIS A 9 -7.29 29.38 -31.76
N LYS A 10 -8.14 30.24 -31.11
CA LYS A 10 -9.60 30.23 -31.23
C LYS A 10 -10.21 28.80 -31.14
N PRO A 11 -10.10 28.14 -29.98
CA PRO A 11 -10.60 26.78 -29.78
C PRO A 11 -12.11 26.72 -30.02
N ARG A 12 -12.64 25.53 -30.35
CA ARG A 12 -14.08 25.29 -30.54
C ARG A 12 -14.83 25.40 -29.20
N SER A 13 -14.18 24.93 -28.12
CA SER A 13 -14.75 24.93 -26.79
C SER A 13 -13.68 25.14 -25.73
N VAL A 14 -14.09 25.60 -24.56
CA VAL A 14 -13.25 25.72 -23.39
C VAL A 14 -13.96 25.04 -22.20
N GLU A 15 -13.31 24.04 -21.63
CA GLU A 15 -13.74 23.37 -20.42
C GLU A 15 -12.94 23.91 -19.22
N LEU A 16 -13.60 24.18 -18.10
CA LEU A 16 -12.97 24.59 -16.86
C LEU A 16 -13.03 23.45 -15.84
N VAL A 17 -11.86 22.96 -15.44
CA VAL A 17 -11.68 22.07 -14.30
C VAL A 17 -11.04 22.85 -13.15
N GLN A 18 -11.55 22.68 -11.93
CA GLN A 18 -11.00 23.35 -10.77
C GLN A 18 -10.39 22.35 -9.79
N THR A 19 -9.19 22.65 -9.32
CA THR A 19 -8.57 21.98 -8.18
C THR A 19 -8.57 22.91 -6.97
N HIS A 20 -8.07 22.46 -5.83
CA HIS A 20 -7.92 23.31 -4.65
C HIS A 20 -6.98 24.51 -4.89
N ILE A 21 -5.97 24.33 -5.76
CA ILE A 21 -4.88 25.29 -5.95
C ILE A 21 -4.81 25.90 -7.35
N SER A 22 -5.59 25.40 -8.31
CA SER A 22 -5.50 25.85 -9.71
C SER A 22 -6.85 25.89 -10.42
N TYR A 23 -6.96 26.75 -11.42
CA TYR A 23 -7.93 26.71 -12.50
C TYR A 23 -7.26 26.09 -13.73
N VAL A 24 -7.88 25.07 -14.31
CA VAL A 24 -7.37 24.36 -15.50
C VAL A 24 -8.35 24.59 -16.65
N PHE A 25 -7.96 25.40 -17.62
CA PHE A 25 -8.76 25.70 -18.80
C PHE A 25 -8.28 24.80 -19.94
N ILE A 26 -9.15 23.91 -20.40
CA ILE A 26 -8.88 23.01 -21.53
C ILE A 26 -9.49 23.60 -22.77
N ALA A 27 -8.64 24.10 -23.66
CA ALA A 27 -8.99 24.81 -24.88
C ALA A 27 -8.60 23.94 -26.09
N ASP A 28 -9.46 23.00 -26.49
CA ASP A 28 -9.22 21.91 -27.44
C ASP A 28 -8.00 21.06 -27.04
N ASP A 29 -6.87 21.18 -27.75
CA ASP A 29 -5.64 20.41 -27.53
C ASP A 29 -4.61 21.11 -26.62
N ILE A 30 -4.93 22.31 -26.15
CA ILE A 30 -4.05 23.12 -25.28
C ILE A 30 -4.72 23.30 -23.92
N VAL A 31 -3.93 23.16 -22.88
CA VAL A 31 -4.35 23.35 -21.48
C VAL A 31 -3.62 24.56 -20.91
N TYR A 32 -4.35 25.41 -20.20
CA TYR A 32 -3.83 26.56 -19.47
C TYR A 32 -4.14 26.39 -17.99
N LYS A 33 -3.10 26.15 -17.19
CA LYS A 33 -3.21 25.96 -15.73
C LYS A 33 -2.83 27.24 -15.02
N VAL A 34 -3.77 27.88 -14.34
CA VAL A 34 -3.62 29.14 -13.60
C VAL A 34 -3.68 28.85 -12.10
N LYS A 35 -2.70 29.29 -11.36
CA LYS A 35 -2.63 29.11 -9.91
C LYS A 35 -3.63 30.01 -9.20
N LYS A 36 -4.37 29.50 -8.20
CA LYS A 36 -5.26 30.28 -7.34
C LYS A 36 -4.44 31.09 -6.33
N ALA A 37 -4.86 32.31 -6.02
CA ALA A 37 -4.24 33.14 -5.00
C ALA A 37 -4.58 32.65 -3.58
N VAL A 38 -4.01 31.51 -3.16
CA VAL A 38 -4.26 30.84 -1.88
C VAL A 38 -2.97 30.62 -1.10
N ASN A 39 -3.11 30.51 0.23
CA ASN A 39 -2.04 30.07 1.12
C ASN A 39 -2.59 28.96 2.02
N PHE A 40 -1.95 27.79 1.97
CA PHE A 40 -2.27 26.61 2.79
C PHE A 40 -1.16 26.28 3.79
N GLY A 41 -0.20 27.18 4.01
CA GLY A 41 0.94 26.99 4.90
C GLY A 41 2.10 26.20 4.24
N PHE A 42 1.79 25.09 3.55
CA PHE A 42 2.78 24.32 2.79
C PHE A 42 3.00 24.83 1.36
N LEU A 43 2.13 25.70 0.85
CA LEU A 43 2.25 26.44 -0.39
C LEU A 43 1.68 27.87 -0.22
N ASP A 44 2.24 28.82 -0.97
CA ASP A 44 1.78 30.22 -0.97
C ASP A 44 1.83 30.81 -2.38
N PHE A 45 0.66 30.99 -2.99
CA PHE A 45 0.45 31.60 -4.31
C PHE A 45 -0.24 32.98 -4.23
N THR A 46 -0.19 33.64 -3.08
CA THR A 46 -0.97 34.86 -2.83
C THR A 46 -0.55 36.03 -3.68
N THR A 47 0.74 36.21 -4.00
CA THR A 47 1.23 37.33 -4.82
C THR A 47 1.43 36.93 -6.28
N LEU A 48 1.41 37.92 -7.16
CA LEU A 48 1.64 37.73 -8.60
C LEU A 48 3.05 37.19 -8.88
N GLU A 49 4.05 37.69 -8.16
CA GLU A 49 5.45 37.26 -8.28
C GLU A 49 5.62 35.80 -7.89
N LYS A 50 4.96 35.35 -6.80
CA LYS A 50 4.95 33.95 -6.39
C LYS A 50 4.29 33.07 -7.44
N ARG A 51 3.14 33.48 -7.98
CA ARG A 51 2.47 32.70 -9.02
C ARG A 51 3.33 32.61 -10.30
N LYS A 52 4.01 33.70 -10.69
CA LYS A 52 4.99 33.68 -11.79
C LYS A 52 6.07 32.65 -11.52
N PHE A 53 6.77 32.79 -10.40
CA PHE A 53 7.86 31.92 -10.00
C PHE A 53 7.44 30.44 -10.02
N TYR A 54 6.29 30.10 -9.41
CA TYR A 54 5.84 28.72 -9.37
C TYR A 54 5.28 28.21 -10.72
N CYS A 55 4.82 29.04 -11.63
CA CYS A 55 4.54 28.63 -13.00
C CYS A 55 5.83 28.28 -13.76
N GLU A 56 6.89 29.11 -13.62
CA GLU A 56 8.19 28.86 -14.22
C GLU A 56 8.85 27.60 -13.63
N GLU A 57 8.76 27.38 -12.32
CA GLU A 57 9.23 26.16 -11.65
C GLU A 57 8.46 24.93 -12.10
N GLU A 58 7.13 25.00 -12.21
CA GLU A 58 6.31 23.89 -12.71
C GLU A 58 6.74 23.51 -14.15
N LEU A 59 6.96 24.50 -15.02
CA LEU A 59 7.47 24.28 -16.36
C LEU A 59 8.86 23.62 -16.34
N ARG A 60 9.80 24.15 -15.56
CA ARG A 60 11.18 23.67 -15.47
C ARG A 60 11.23 22.22 -14.97
N LEU A 61 10.54 21.93 -13.88
CA LEU A 61 10.56 20.62 -13.23
C LEU A 61 9.90 19.55 -14.07
N ASN A 62 8.74 19.84 -14.65
CA ASN A 62 7.99 18.86 -15.43
C ASN A 62 8.63 18.58 -16.80
N ARG A 63 9.37 19.51 -17.38
CA ARG A 63 10.15 19.26 -18.60
C ARG A 63 11.22 18.17 -18.44
N ARG A 64 11.60 17.83 -17.22
CA ARG A 64 12.54 16.70 -16.96
C ARG A 64 11.97 15.35 -17.41
N LEU A 65 10.64 15.17 -17.31
CA LEU A 65 9.96 13.89 -17.59
C LEU A 65 8.88 14.00 -18.68
N ALA A 66 8.41 15.23 -18.99
CA ALA A 66 7.35 15.50 -19.95
C ALA A 66 7.67 16.71 -20.85
N PRO A 67 8.86 16.77 -21.51
CA PRO A 67 9.28 17.95 -22.28
C PRO A 67 8.34 18.25 -23.47
N SER A 68 7.70 17.27 -24.05
CA SER A 68 6.76 17.42 -25.16
C SER A 68 5.39 17.96 -24.73
N ILE A 69 5.09 17.98 -23.43
CA ILE A 69 3.80 18.37 -22.88
C ILE A 69 3.83 19.80 -22.33
N TYR A 70 4.83 20.16 -21.56
CA TYR A 70 4.96 21.47 -20.94
C TYR A 70 5.61 22.46 -21.91
N LEU A 71 4.77 23.33 -22.52
CA LEU A 71 5.15 24.17 -23.66
C LEU A 71 5.78 25.48 -23.21
N ASP A 72 5.07 26.24 -22.35
CA ASP A 72 5.48 27.61 -22.00
C ASP A 72 4.78 28.10 -20.72
N VAL A 73 5.15 29.29 -20.26
CA VAL A 73 4.39 30.09 -19.29
C VAL A 73 3.87 31.35 -20.01
N ALA A 74 2.54 31.46 -20.07
CA ALA A 74 1.89 32.58 -20.72
C ALA A 74 1.52 33.68 -19.72
N GLU A 75 1.80 34.93 -20.05
CA GLU A 75 1.30 36.09 -19.33
C GLU A 75 -0.17 36.32 -19.63
N LEU A 76 -0.98 36.49 -18.58
CA LEU A 76 -2.34 36.96 -18.65
C LEU A 76 -2.34 38.48 -18.36
N SER A 77 -2.76 39.28 -19.32
CA SER A 77 -2.68 40.74 -19.22
C SER A 77 -4.03 41.40 -19.51
N GLN A 78 -4.18 42.65 -19.05
CA GLN A 78 -5.37 43.45 -19.23
C GLN A 78 -5.06 44.80 -19.85
N ASN A 79 -5.93 45.27 -20.73
CA ASN A 79 -5.89 46.61 -21.27
C ASN A 79 -7.33 47.13 -21.50
N ASP A 80 -7.68 48.28 -20.92
CA ASP A 80 -8.97 48.95 -21.08
C ASP A 80 -10.19 48.01 -20.88
N GLY A 81 -10.11 47.11 -19.85
CA GLY A 81 -11.14 46.14 -19.51
C GLY A 81 -11.15 44.87 -20.38
N ALA A 82 -10.33 44.78 -21.42
CA ALA A 82 -10.13 43.57 -22.20
C ALA A 82 -8.96 42.72 -21.67
N ASN A 83 -9.13 41.42 -21.59
CA ASN A 83 -8.10 40.48 -21.13
C ASN A 83 -7.43 39.78 -22.30
N PHE A 84 -6.14 39.56 -22.20
CA PHE A 84 -5.27 39.02 -23.26
C PHE A 84 -4.36 37.94 -22.69
N ILE A 85 -3.92 37.04 -23.57
CA ILE A 85 -2.89 36.03 -23.30
C ILE A 85 -1.66 36.36 -24.16
N HIS A 86 -0.46 36.01 -23.68
CA HIS A 86 0.84 36.27 -24.31
C HIS A 86 1.18 37.78 -24.49
N GLY A 87 1.00 38.56 -23.43
CA GLY A 87 1.60 39.91 -23.34
C GLY A 87 1.01 40.98 -24.26
N ARG A 88 -0.23 40.84 -24.74
CA ARG A 88 -0.91 41.83 -25.59
C ARG A 88 -1.51 43.02 -24.82
N GLY A 89 -1.60 42.90 -23.47
CA GLY A 89 -2.13 43.95 -22.59
C GLY A 89 -1.05 44.79 -21.93
N LYS A 90 -1.43 45.95 -21.38
CA LYS A 90 -0.49 46.86 -20.68
C LYS A 90 -0.13 46.42 -19.27
N THR A 91 -1.05 45.70 -18.59
CA THR A 91 -0.90 45.28 -17.18
C THR A 91 -1.01 43.76 -17.08
N VAL A 92 0.02 43.11 -16.56
CA VAL A 92 -0.02 41.67 -16.26
C VAL A 92 -0.85 41.45 -15.02
N VAL A 93 -1.83 40.54 -15.09
CA VAL A 93 -2.76 40.20 -13.99
C VAL A 93 -2.54 38.81 -13.44
N ASP A 94 -2.02 37.88 -14.23
CA ASP A 94 -1.68 36.53 -13.81
C ASP A 94 -0.76 35.78 -14.80
N TYR A 95 -0.43 34.53 -14.48
CA TYR A 95 0.37 33.63 -15.31
C TYR A 95 -0.33 32.29 -15.46
N ALA A 96 -0.12 31.64 -16.60
CA ALA A 96 -0.66 30.29 -16.87
C ALA A 96 0.46 29.38 -17.40
N VAL A 97 0.58 28.18 -16.85
CA VAL A 97 1.38 27.11 -17.48
C VAL A 97 0.61 26.61 -18.70
N VAL A 98 1.28 26.59 -19.84
CA VAL A 98 0.71 26.14 -21.13
C VAL A 98 1.17 24.71 -21.39
N MET A 99 0.23 23.81 -21.63
CA MET A 99 0.49 22.39 -21.80
C MET A 99 -0.29 21.83 -22.99
N LYS A 100 0.19 20.74 -23.57
CA LYS A 100 -0.64 19.92 -24.45
C LYS A 100 -1.63 19.09 -23.63
N LYS A 101 -2.83 18.93 -24.13
CA LYS A 101 -3.83 18.03 -23.55
C LYS A 101 -3.35 16.58 -23.65
N LEU A 102 -3.38 15.86 -22.53
CA LEU A 102 -3.07 14.44 -22.50
C LEU A 102 -4.32 13.60 -22.84
N PRO A 103 -4.16 12.49 -23.57
CA PRO A 103 -5.26 11.56 -23.86
C PRO A 103 -5.65 10.78 -22.61
N MET A 104 -6.85 11.00 -22.10
CA MET A 104 -7.34 10.41 -20.84
C MET A 104 -7.46 8.88 -20.87
N ASP A 105 -7.68 8.30 -22.04
CA ASP A 105 -7.73 6.85 -22.27
C ASP A 105 -6.32 6.20 -22.23
N LYS A 106 -5.26 6.99 -22.37
CA LYS A 106 -3.85 6.58 -22.26
C LYS A 106 -3.26 6.78 -20.85
N MET A 107 -4.01 7.32 -19.91
CA MET A 107 -3.56 7.41 -18.52
C MET A 107 -3.33 6.01 -17.96
N LEU A 108 -2.24 5.80 -17.24
CA LEU A 108 -1.87 4.48 -16.69
C LEU A 108 -2.99 3.89 -15.83
N LYS A 109 -3.65 4.72 -15.03
CA LYS A 109 -4.83 4.32 -14.23
C LYS A 109 -5.97 3.81 -15.11
N SER A 110 -6.26 4.48 -16.23
CA SER A 110 -7.30 4.07 -17.18
C SER A 110 -6.95 2.76 -17.88
N LEU A 111 -5.68 2.61 -18.29
CA LEU A 111 -5.18 1.39 -18.94
C LEU A 111 -5.21 0.18 -17.98
N LEU A 112 -4.83 0.35 -16.72
CA LEU A 112 -4.92 -0.70 -15.70
C LEU A 112 -6.37 -1.14 -15.47
N LYS A 113 -7.28 -0.17 -15.31
CA LYS A 113 -8.72 -0.45 -15.16
C LYS A 113 -9.31 -1.19 -16.36
N ALA A 114 -8.81 -0.90 -17.56
CA ALA A 114 -9.23 -1.57 -18.80
C ALA A 114 -8.51 -2.91 -19.05
N GLY A 115 -7.60 -3.36 -18.17
CA GLY A 115 -6.80 -4.57 -18.35
C GLY A 115 -5.83 -4.53 -19.54
N LYS A 116 -5.42 -3.32 -19.98
CA LYS A 116 -4.57 -3.10 -21.17
C LYS A 116 -3.09 -2.93 -20.83
N VAL A 117 -2.68 -3.04 -19.57
CA VAL A 117 -1.28 -2.94 -19.16
C VAL A 117 -0.64 -4.31 -19.21
N LYS A 118 0.50 -4.41 -19.90
CA LYS A 118 1.36 -5.59 -19.92
C LYS A 118 2.58 -5.36 -19.01
N GLU A 119 3.33 -6.43 -18.71
CA GLU A 119 4.53 -6.33 -17.85
C GLU A 119 5.63 -5.44 -18.45
N ASP A 120 5.77 -5.42 -19.78
CA ASP A 120 6.72 -4.57 -20.49
C ASP A 120 6.49 -3.06 -20.24
N ILE A 121 5.22 -2.64 -20.06
CA ILE A 121 4.89 -1.26 -19.71
C ILE A 121 5.43 -0.92 -18.31
N MET A 122 5.27 -1.80 -17.33
CA MET A 122 5.83 -1.58 -15.97
C MET A 122 7.35 -1.54 -15.99
N GLU A 123 7.98 -2.39 -16.78
CA GLU A 123 9.43 -2.36 -16.98
C GLU A 123 9.88 -1.04 -17.60
N ALA A 124 9.21 -0.56 -18.64
CA ALA A 124 9.53 0.70 -19.31
C ALA A 124 9.35 1.92 -18.38
N VAL A 125 8.27 1.94 -17.57
CA VAL A 125 8.07 2.97 -16.53
C VAL A 125 9.21 2.92 -15.51
N ALA A 126 9.58 1.73 -15.02
CA ALA A 126 10.66 1.56 -14.06
C ALA A 126 12.03 2.04 -14.63
N ALA A 127 12.31 1.72 -15.89
CA ALA A 127 13.53 2.16 -16.59
C ALA A 127 13.58 3.69 -16.72
N LYS A 128 12.46 4.33 -17.08
CA LYS A 128 12.36 5.79 -17.17
C LYS A 128 12.60 6.47 -15.83
N ILE A 129 11.95 5.97 -14.78
CA ILE A 129 12.10 6.53 -13.41
C ILE A 129 13.50 6.29 -12.85
N ALA A 130 14.09 5.12 -13.06
CA ALA A 130 15.46 4.84 -12.60
C ALA A 130 16.48 5.77 -13.30
N ARG A 131 16.32 6.01 -14.62
CA ARG A 131 17.16 6.96 -15.37
C ARG A 131 16.98 8.39 -14.87
N PHE A 132 15.74 8.81 -14.63
CA PHE A 132 15.44 10.12 -14.06
C PHE A 132 16.11 10.30 -12.69
N HIS A 133 15.97 9.36 -11.79
CA HIS A 133 16.61 9.41 -10.48
C HIS A 133 18.14 9.46 -10.57
N THR A 134 18.74 8.72 -11.49
CA THR A 134 20.20 8.73 -11.68
C THR A 134 20.70 10.11 -12.14
N GLY A 135 19.94 10.81 -12.98
CA GLY A 135 20.28 12.15 -13.48
C GLY A 135 19.79 13.31 -12.60
N ALA A 136 18.95 13.06 -11.60
CA ALA A 136 18.39 14.10 -10.74
C ALA A 136 19.45 14.70 -9.81
N GLN A 137 19.29 15.98 -9.45
CA GLN A 137 20.19 16.70 -8.55
C GLN A 137 20.24 16.03 -7.17
N THR A 138 21.40 16.13 -6.51
CA THR A 138 21.69 15.61 -5.17
C THR A 138 22.79 16.44 -4.51
N GLY A 139 23.03 16.27 -3.24
CA GLY A 139 24.06 16.97 -2.49
C GLY A 139 23.58 18.26 -1.82
N GLY A 140 24.37 18.81 -0.91
CA GLY A 140 24.08 20.05 -0.20
C GLY A 140 22.72 20.03 0.49
N HIS A 141 21.90 21.06 0.27
CA HIS A 141 20.58 21.21 0.87
C HIS A 141 19.60 20.05 0.55
N ILE A 142 19.77 19.40 -0.62
CA ILE A 142 18.93 18.23 -0.97
C ILE A 142 19.19 17.08 0.02
N ASP A 143 20.46 16.82 0.35
CA ASP A 143 20.85 15.76 1.28
C ASP A 143 20.28 15.99 2.70
N GLU A 144 20.20 17.25 3.14
CA GLU A 144 19.63 17.63 4.44
C GLU A 144 18.16 17.22 4.54
N MET A 145 17.38 17.33 3.44
CA MET A 145 15.96 16.94 3.41
C MET A 145 15.74 15.43 3.55
N GLY A 146 16.72 14.60 3.21
CA GLY A 146 16.72 13.16 3.42
C GLY A 146 17.31 12.73 4.75
N GLY A 147 17.76 13.65 5.58
CA GLY A 147 18.32 13.38 6.90
C GLY A 147 17.31 12.80 7.87
N LEU A 148 17.81 12.01 8.84
CA LEU A 148 16.98 11.29 9.81
C LEU A 148 16.03 12.21 10.59
N GLU A 149 16.50 13.40 10.97
CA GLU A 149 15.68 14.38 11.72
C GLU A 149 14.54 14.94 10.88
N THR A 150 14.78 15.21 9.60
CA THR A 150 13.72 15.67 8.68
C THR A 150 12.68 14.57 8.46
N ILE A 151 13.11 13.32 8.28
CA ILE A 151 12.20 12.17 8.15
C ILE A 151 11.36 12.02 9.43
N ARG A 152 11.99 12.10 10.62
CA ARG A 152 11.30 12.05 11.90
C ARG A 152 10.26 13.17 12.03
N HIS A 153 10.66 14.40 11.74
CA HIS A 153 9.77 15.56 11.78
C HIS A 153 8.56 15.39 10.87
N ASN A 154 8.76 14.91 9.64
CA ASN A 154 7.67 14.66 8.70
C ASN A 154 6.63 13.64 9.24
N HIS A 155 7.08 12.59 9.91
CA HIS A 155 6.18 11.62 10.55
C HIS A 155 5.43 12.23 11.74
N GLU A 156 6.14 12.94 12.63
CA GLU A 156 5.57 13.57 13.82
C GLU A 156 4.52 14.63 13.45
N GLU A 157 4.80 15.44 12.42
CA GLU A 157 3.83 16.38 11.87
C GLU A 157 2.57 15.67 11.36
N ASN A 158 2.72 14.55 10.64
CA ASN A 158 1.59 13.75 10.17
C ASN A 158 0.75 13.21 11.34
N PHE A 159 1.41 12.65 12.37
CA PHE A 159 0.72 12.15 13.56
C PHE A 159 -0.02 13.27 14.32
N ALA A 160 0.61 14.43 14.49
CA ALA A 160 -0.01 15.58 15.13
C ALA A 160 -1.26 16.07 14.37
N GLN A 161 -1.17 16.16 13.04
CA GLN A 161 -2.28 16.62 12.18
C GLN A 161 -3.45 15.64 12.12
N THR A 162 -3.22 14.34 12.37
CA THR A 162 -4.27 13.31 12.32
C THR A 162 -4.93 13.01 13.66
N LYS A 163 -4.46 13.57 14.77
CA LYS A 163 -5.06 13.33 16.11
C LYS A 163 -6.58 13.54 16.15
N LYS A 164 -7.10 14.56 15.47
CA LYS A 164 -8.53 14.86 15.42
C LYS A 164 -9.37 13.86 14.60
N TYR A 165 -8.74 12.98 13.85
CA TYR A 165 -9.40 11.95 13.04
C TYR A 165 -9.29 10.54 13.66
N ILE A 166 -8.70 10.43 14.86
CA ILE A 166 -8.67 9.16 15.60
C ILE A 166 -10.10 8.74 15.90
N ASP A 167 -10.41 7.46 15.65
CA ASP A 167 -11.72 6.81 15.72
C ASP A 167 -12.80 7.40 14.77
N ILE A 168 -12.35 8.27 13.84
CA ILE A 168 -13.19 8.74 12.72
C ILE A 168 -12.72 8.05 11.42
N THR A 169 -11.45 8.20 11.04
CA THR A 169 -10.86 7.61 9.84
C THR A 169 -9.70 6.67 10.14
N ILE A 170 -9.04 6.83 11.27
CA ILE A 170 -7.98 5.94 11.76
C ILE A 170 -8.32 5.43 13.17
N PRO A 171 -8.47 4.10 13.40
CA PRO A 171 -8.63 3.57 14.74
C PRO A 171 -7.43 3.89 15.63
N PHE A 172 -7.68 4.17 16.93
CA PHE A 172 -6.62 4.50 17.89
C PHE A 172 -5.47 3.49 17.89
N TYR A 173 -5.77 2.19 17.88
CA TYR A 173 -4.75 1.14 17.90
C TYR A 173 -3.84 1.15 16.66
N GLN A 174 -4.37 1.51 15.47
CA GLN A 174 -3.56 1.62 14.25
C GLN A 174 -2.65 2.84 14.32
N HIS A 175 -3.16 3.97 14.79
CA HIS A 175 -2.37 5.18 14.98
C HIS A 175 -1.20 4.93 15.93
N GLU A 176 -1.45 4.31 17.08
CA GLU A 176 -0.43 3.97 18.09
C GLU A 176 0.60 2.99 17.51
N PHE A 177 0.14 1.91 16.88
CA PHE A 177 1.03 0.90 16.29
C PHE A 177 1.96 1.50 15.22
N ILE A 178 1.41 2.31 14.29
CA ILE A 178 2.20 2.95 13.23
C ILE A 178 3.22 3.91 13.85
N SER A 179 2.84 4.68 14.88
CA SER A 179 3.76 5.57 15.58
C SER A 179 4.93 4.80 16.24
N ASP A 180 4.65 3.68 16.91
CA ASP A 180 5.66 2.84 17.53
C ASP A 180 6.57 2.15 16.49
N TYR A 181 5.99 1.69 15.38
CA TYR A 181 6.73 1.14 14.26
C TYR A 181 7.73 2.16 13.69
N VAL A 182 7.27 3.38 13.41
CA VAL A 182 8.14 4.44 12.86
C VAL A 182 9.29 4.75 13.80
N LYS A 183 9.02 4.96 15.10
CA LYS A 183 10.06 5.22 16.11
C LYS A 183 11.08 4.09 16.17
N THR A 184 10.60 2.85 16.22
CA THR A 184 11.44 1.66 16.31
C THR A 184 12.28 1.50 15.05
N TYR A 185 11.67 1.66 13.88
CA TYR A 185 12.34 1.51 12.59
C TYR A 185 13.44 2.55 12.40
N LEU A 186 13.18 3.83 12.67
CA LEU A 186 14.17 4.91 12.57
C LEU A 186 15.35 4.67 13.49
N ASN A 187 15.11 4.22 14.73
CA ASN A 187 16.16 3.94 15.68
C ASN A 187 17.03 2.72 15.27
N LYS A 188 16.39 1.63 14.82
CA LYS A 188 17.08 0.40 14.39
C LYS A 188 17.87 0.59 13.08
N ASN A 189 17.43 1.48 12.20
CA ASN A 189 18.01 1.66 10.86
C ASN A 189 18.75 2.99 10.65
N LYS A 190 19.16 3.65 11.73
CA LYS A 190 19.88 4.95 11.65
C LYS A 190 21.04 4.91 10.64
N SER A 191 21.91 3.91 10.73
CA SER A 191 23.06 3.74 9.83
C SER A 191 22.66 3.56 8.35
N LEU A 192 21.50 2.96 8.09
CA LEU A 192 20.99 2.83 6.73
C LEU A 192 20.60 4.20 6.16
N PHE A 193 19.88 5.03 6.91
CA PHE A 193 19.53 6.38 6.46
C PHE A 193 20.77 7.26 6.25
N GLU A 194 21.75 7.21 7.17
CA GLU A 194 23.04 7.91 7.02
C GLU A 194 23.80 7.45 5.76
N LYS A 195 23.80 6.13 5.49
CA LYS A 195 24.37 5.56 4.26
C LYS A 195 23.67 6.09 3.01
N ARG A 196 22.35 6.16 3.01
CA ARG A 196 21.54 6.68 1.89
C ARG A 196 21.92 8.11 1.52
N VAL A 197 22.07 8.99 2.53
CA VAL A 197 22.56 10.36 2.33
C VAL A 197 23.96 10.35 1.75
N LYS A 198 24.89 9.60 2.36
CA LYS A 198 26.30 9.53 1.92
C LYS A 198 26.45 8.98 0.50
N GLU A 199 25.60 8.08 0.07
CA GLU A 199 25.59 7.50 -1.28
C GLU A 199 24.76 8.32 -2.28
N HIS A 200 24.37 9.55 -1.93
CA HIS A 200 23.61 10.45 -2.79
C HIS A 200 22.30 9.83 -3.32
N LYS A 201 21.59 9.08 -2.46
CA LYS A 201 20.28 8.52 -2.78
C LYS A 201 19.14 9.50 -2.54
N ILE A 202 19.42 10.62 -1.89
CA ILE A 202 18.49 11.74 -1.73
C ILE A 202 18.59 12.60 -2.98
N ARG A 203 17.46 12.80 -3.66
CA ARG A 203 17.42 13.42 -4.97
C ARG A 203 16.28 14.43 -5.10
N ASP A 204 16.42 15.35 -6.07
CA ASP A 204 15.33 16.21 -6.53
C ASP A 204 14.37 15.34 -7.37
N CYS A 205 13.48 14.61 -6.69
CA CYS A 205 12.53 13.66 -7.24
C CYS A 205 11.34 14.35 -7.94
N HIS A 206 10.30 13.58 -8.27
CA HIS A 206 9.02 14.10 -8.74
C HIS A 206 8.13 14.57 -7.56
N GLY A 207 8.15 13.84 -6.47
CA GLY A 207 7.44 14.13 -5.21
C GLY A 207 5.98 13.70 -5.16
N ASP A 208 5.32 13.47 -6.32
CA ASP A 208 3.93 13.01 -6.39
C ASP A 208 3.73 11.94 -7.48
N LEU A 209 4.62 10.94 -7.50
CA LEU A 209 4.60 9.87 -8.49
C LEU A 209 3.50 8.85 -8.16
N HIS A 210 2.37 8.92 -8.86
CA HIS A 210 1.26 7.97 -8.72
C HIS A 210 0.53 7.74 -10.06
N LEU A 211 -0.43 6.81 -10.09
CA LEU A 211 -1.09 6.34 -11.32
C LEU A 211 -1.76 7.42 -12.15
N GLU A 212 -2.23 8.50 -11.54
CA GLU A 212 -2.91 9.60 -12.22
C GLU A 212 -1.93 10.58 -12.89
N HIS A 213 -0.63 10.48 -12.60
CA HIS A 213 0.40 11.35 -13.15
C HIS A 213 1.29 10.66 -14.20
N ILE A 214 0.85 9.50 -14.71
CA ILE A 214 1.56 8.76 -15.76
C ILE A 214 0.63 8.54 -16.95
N CYS A 215 1.07 8.94 -18.15
CA CYS A 215 0.39 8.72 -19.41
C CYS A 215 1.28 7.87 -20.35
N ILE A 216 0.71 6.82 -20.95
CA ILE A 216 1.37 5.91 -21.89
C ILE A 216 0.86 6.20 -23.29
N ALA A 217 1.49 7.17 -23.94
CA ALA A 217 1.21 7.55 -25.33
C ALA A 217 2.32 7.02 -26.27
N ASP A 218 2.87 7.84 -27.15
CA ASP A 218 4.02 7.48 -27.98
C ASP A 218 5.31 7.39 -27.14
N ASP A 219 5.35 8.08 -25.99
CA ASP A 219 6.35 7.95 -24.94
C ASP A 219 5.64 7.82 -23.58
N ILE A 220 6.38 7.41 -22.56
CA ILE A 220 5.94 7.43 -21.17
C ILE A 220 6.09 8.86 -20.65
N ILE A 221 4.98 9.50 -20.36
CA ILE A 221 4.91 10.88 -19.87
C ILE A 221 4.62 10.83 -18.38
N VAL A 222 5.48 11.44 -17.57
CA VAL A 222 5.25 11.63 -16.12
C VAL A 222 5.17 13.13 -15.87
N PHE A 223 4.08 13.60 -15.27
CA PHE A 223 3.75 15.02 -15.19
C PHE A 223 3.18 15.38 -13.81
N ASP A 224 2.96 16.67 -13.57
CA ASP A 224 2.46 17.24 -12.30
C ASP A 224 3.41 17.01 -11.11
N CYS A 225 4.71 17.21 -11.36
CA CYS A 225 5.75 17.24 -10.35
C CYS A 225 5.48 18.37 -9.34
N ILE A 226 5.73 18.13 -8.05
CA ILE A 226 5.58 19.15 -7.01
C ILE A 226 6.58 20.28 -7.23
N GLU A 227 6.09 21.49 -7.51
CA GLU A 227 6.89 22.69 -7.68
C GLU A 227 6.92 23.60 -6.45
N PHE A 228 5.87 23.54 -5.63
CA PHE A 228 5.59 24.52 -4.58
C PHE A 228 6.32 24.25 -3.25
N ASN A 229 6.94 23.07 -3.07
CA ASN A 229 7.62 22.73 -1.81
C ASN A 229 8.75 21.71 -2.04
N GLU A 230 9.98 22.18 -1.86
CA GLU A 230 11.17 21.35 -2.00
C GLU A 230 11.23 20.18 -0.99
N ARG A 231 10.75 20.38 0.24
CA ARG A 231 10.70 19.32 1.27
C ARG A 231 9.88 18.10 0.83
N PHE A 232 8.89 18.26 -0.03
CA PHE A 232 8.09 17.16 -0.56
C PHE A 232 8.72 16.49 -1.78
N ARG A 233 9.62 17.16 -2.43
CA ARG A 233 10.30 16.71 -3.65
C ARG A 233 11.69 16.15 -3.37
N TYR A 234 12.44 16.78 -2.46
CA TYR A 234 13.78 16.31 -2.07
C TYR A 234 13.64 15.11 -1.13
N SER A 235 13.80 13.92 -1.69
CA SER A 235 13.56 12.68 -0.95
C SER A 235 14.49 11.55 -1.40
N ASP A 236 14.58 10.52 -0.56
CA ASP A 236 15.19 9.26 -0.97
C ASP A 236 14.44 8.68 -2.18
N VAL A 237 15.15 8.26 -3.22
CA VAL A 237 14.54 7.61 -4.40
C VAL A 237 13.69 6.39 -4.01
N ALA A 238 14.01 5.72 -2.89
CA ALA A 238 13.20 4.64 -2.34
C ALA A 238 11.81 5.13 -1.90
N ALA A 239 11.69 6.38 -1.43
CA ALA A 239 10.44 6.99 -1.04
C ALA A 239 9.52 7.19 -2.25
N GLU A 240 10.03 7.68 -3.36
CA GLU A 240 9.25 7.84 -4.59
C GLU A 240 8.80 6.50 -5.20
N VAL A 241 9.69 5.50 -5.24
CA VAL A 241 9.36 4.13 -5.63
C VAL A 241 8.26 3.55 -4.72
N ALA A 242 8.35 3.82 -3.43
CA ALA A 242 7.36 3.38 -2.46
C ALA A 242 6.00 4.04 -2.67
N PHE A 243 5.97 5.33 -3.00
CA PHE A 243 4.71 6.04 -3.27
C PHE A 243 3.99 5.43 -4.46
N PHE A 244 4.67 5.26 -5.59
CA PHE A 244 4.07 4.65 -6.77
C PHE A 244 3.57 3.23 -6.52
N THR A 245 4.37 2.41 -5.85
CA THR A 245 3.99 1.02 -5.58
C THR A 245 2.91 0.90 -4.52
N MET A 246 2.84 1.81 -3.56
CA MET A 246 1.73 1.91 -2.61
C MET A 246 0.41 2.26 -3.32
N ASP A 247 0.45 3.17 -4.31
CA ASP A 247 -0.75 3.52 -5.08
C ASP A 247 -1.23 2.36 -5.97
N LEU A 248 -0.30 1.58 -6.56
CA LEU A 248 -0.63 0.31 -7.23
C LEU A 248 -1.31 -0.69 -6.28
N ASP A 249 -0.75 -0.89 -5.09
CA ASP A 249 -1.31 -1.80 -4.06
C ASP A 249 -2.71 -1.35 -3.63
N PHE A 250 -2.90 -0.04 -3.38
CA PHE A 250 -4.20 0.53 -2.98
C PHE A 250 -5.29 0.29 -4.03
N ASN A 251 -4.92 0.34 -5.31
CA ASN A 251 -5.82 0.10 -6.43
C ASN A 251 -5.97 -1.40 -6.80
N GLY A 252 -5.34 -2.33 -6.04
CA GLY A 252 -5.46 -3.78 -6.25
C GLY A 252 -4.49 -4.37 -7.27
N TYR A 253 -3.43 -3.65 -7.61
CA TYR A 253 -2.44 -4.03 -8.64
C TYR A 253 -1.10 -4.47 -8.05
N ALA A 254 -1.10 -5.24 -6.96
CA ALA A 254 0.12 -5.66 -6.25
C ALA A 254 1.14 -6.40 -7.13
N SER A 255 0.69 -7.21 -8.10
CA SER A 255 1.59 -7.90 -9.03
C SER A 255 2.38 -6.93 -9.93
N TYR A 256 1.74 -5.83 -10.33
CA TYR A 256 2.41 -4.75 -11.08
C TYR A 256 3.37 -3.96 -10.20
N ALA A 257 3.03 -3.75 -8.92
CA ALA A 257 3.94 -3.14 -7.95
C ALA A 257 5.23 -3.97 -7.79
N ASP A 258 5.10 -5.30 -7.65
CA ASP A 258 6.24 -6.22 -7.56
C ASP A 258 7.06 -6.24 -8.86
N SER A 259 6.42 -6.22 -10.03
CA SER A 259 7.08 -6.17 -11.33
C SER A 259 7.87 -4.86 -11.50
N PHE A 260 7.26 -3.72 -11.12
CA PHE A 260 7.93 -2.42 -11.13
C PHE A 260 9.17 -2.40 -10.23
N VAL A 261 9.07 -2.89 -8.99
CA VAL A 261 10.21 -2.92 -8.04
C VAL A 261 11.34 -3.78 -8.59
N ARG A 262 11.05 -4.99 -9.09
CA ARG A 262 12.09 -5.86 -9.69
C ARG A 262 12.81 -5.18 -10.85
N SER A 263 12.06 -4.52 -11.73
CA SER A 263 12.61 -3.81 -12.87
C SER A 263 13.41 -2.57 -12.43
N TYR A 264 12.89 -1.79 -11.50
CA TYR A 264 13.59 -0.62 -10.96
C TYR A 264 14.93 -1.01 -10.32
N LEU A 265 14.97 -2.08 -9.52
CA LEU A 265 16.20 -2.58 -8.91
C LEU A 265 17.24 -3.00 -9.96
N ARG A 266 16.79 -3.63 -11.06
CA ARG A 266 17.66 -4.02 -12.18
C ARG A 266 18.32 -2.81 -12.85
N TYR A 267 17.57 -1.72 -13.04
CA TYR A 267 18.07 -0.50 -13.69
C TYR A 267 18.86 0.42 -12.77
N SER A 268 18.49 0.49 -11.48
CA SER A 268 19.11 1.38 -10.51
C SER A 268 20.31 0.77 -9.77
N GLY A 269 20.37 -0.57 -9.69
CA GLY A 269 21.37 -1.28 -8.88
C GLY A 269 21.25 -1.04 -7.37
N ASP A 270 20.13 -0.51 -6.89
CA ASP A 270 19.96 -0.07 -5.50
C ASP A 270 19.58 -1.24 -4.57
N GLY A 271 20.58 -1.97 -4.09
CA GLY A 271 20.40 -3.16 -3.23
C GLY A 271 19.80 -2.88 -1.86
N ASP A 272 19.86 -1.64 -1.34
CA ASP A 272 19.30 -1.28 -0.03
C ASP A 272 17.83 -0.83 -0.10
N LEU A 273 17.33 -0.46 -1.29
CA LEU A 273 15.95 0.01 -1.48
C LEU A 273 14.89 -0.96 -0.90
N PRO A 274 14.99 -2.29 -1.07
CA PRO A 274 13.98 -3.21 -0.53
C PRO A 274 13.79 -3.10 0.99
N ARG A 275 14.85 -2.75 1.73
CA ARG A 275 14.82 -2.56 3.18
C ARG A 275 13.99 -1.36 3.59
N LEU A 276 13.93 -0.32 2.76
CA LEU A 276 13.20 0.94 3.00
C LEU A 276 11.76 0.92 2.47
N LEU A 277 11.44 -0.03 1.58
CA LEU A 277 10.23 0.02 0.78
C LEU A 277 8.95 0.02 1.64
N ASN A 278 8.83 -0.90 2.62
CA ASN A 278 7.64 -0.96 3.48
C ASN A 278 7.54 0.26 4.41
N PHE A 279 8.67 0.79 4.87
CA PHE A 279 8.71 2.01 5.68
C PHE A 279 8.13 3.21 4.94
N TYR A 280 8.58 3.45 3.70
CA TYR A 280 8.05 4.56 2.90
C TYR A 280 6.66 4.29 2.33
N ARG A 281 6.28 3.05 2.02
CA ARG A 281 4.89 2.70 1.68
C ARG A 281 3.94 3.00 2.83
N CYS A 282 4.33 2.67 4.06
CA CYS A 282 3.60 3.02 5.28
C CYS A 282 3.43 4.54 5.39
N TYR A 283 4.51 5.31 5.19
CA TYR A 283 4.49 6.77 5.21
C TYR A 283 3.49 7.35 4.20
N TYR A 284 3.59 6.96 2.92
CA TYR A 284 2.73 7.54 1.89
C TYR A 284 1.27 7.10 1.99
N ALA A 285 1.01 5.87 2.42
CA ALA A 285 -0.36 5.46 2.72
C ALA A 285 -0.94 6.31 3.87
N TYR A 286 -0.14 6.59 4.90
CA TYR A 286 -0.54 7.48 6.00
C TYR A 286 -0.82 8.90 5.51
N VAL A 287 0.08 9.48 4.70
CA VAL A 287 -0.09 10.82 4.10
C VAL A 287 -1.37 10.89 3.26
N ARG A 288 -1.64 9.90 2.41
CA ARG A 288 -2.87 9.86 1.60
C ARG A 288 -4.12 9.79 2.48
N GLY A 289 -4.12 8.95 3.51
CA GLY A 289 -5.21 8.89 4.50
C GLY A 289 -5.45 10.23 5.19
N LYS A 290 -4.37 10.91 5.61
CA LYS A 290 -4.40 12.24 6.21
C LYS A 290 -5.00 13.29 5.27
N VAL A 291 -4.47 13.40 4.05
CA VAL A 291 -4.90 14.43 3.07
C VAL A 291 -6.38 14.24 2.70
N ILE A 292 -6.83 12.99 2.54
CA ILE A 292 -8.24 12.70 2.29
C ILE A 292 -9.10 13.07 3.52
N SER A 293 -8.60 12.79 4.75
CA SER A 293 -9.33 13.15 5.98
C SER A 293 -9.54 14.66 6.13
N PHE A 294 -8.62 15.51 5.63
CA PHE A 294 -8.78 16.97 5.66
C PHE A 294 -10.05 17.46 4.94
N ARG A 295 -10.54 16.69 3.94
CA ARG A 295 -11.80 17.02 3.26
C ARG A 295 -13.00 16.99 4.22
N LEU A 296 -12.95 16.20 5.29
CA LEU A 296 -14.01 16.14 6.31
C LEU A 296 -14.17 17.44 7.11
N ASP A 297 -13.19 18.35 7.04
CA ASP A 297 -13.28 19.67 7.68
C ASP A 297 -14.20 20.64 6.91
N GLN A 298 -14.57 20.30 5.67
CA GLN A 298 -15.51 21.09 4.88
C GLN A 298 -16.93 21.00 5.46
N LYS A 299 -17.48 22.14 5.90
CA LYS A 299 -18.77 22.21 6.62
C LYS A 299 -19.97 21.82 5.74
N GLU A 300 -19.91 22.13 4.44
CA GLU A 300 -21.05 21.99 3.51
C GLU A 300 -21.00 20.67 2.70
N MET A 301 -20.17 19.70 3.11
CA MET A 301 -20.08 18.43 2.40
C MET A 301 -21.33 17.56 2.62
N PRO A 302 -21.97 17.05 1.54
CA PRO A 302 -23.08 16.11 1.64
C PRO A 302 -22.72 14.85 2.43
N GLU A 303 -23.67 14.30 3.19
CA GLU A 303 -23.43 13.16 4.09
C GLU A 303 -22.97 11.88 3.37
N ASN A 304 -23.49 11.61 2.17
CA ASN A 304 -23.04 10.49 1.33
C ASN A 304 -21.57 10.65 0.89
N GLU A 305 -21.17 11.86 0.51
CA GLU A 305 -19.79 12.18 0.16
C GLU A 305 -18.86 12.08 1.39
N ARG A 306 -19.30 12.60 2.54
CA ARG A 306 -18.59 12.51 3.82
C ARG A 306 -18.26 11.06 4.18
N ARG A 307 -19.25 10.15 4.05
CA ARG A 307 -19.03 8.71 4.30
C ARG A 307 -18.03 8.08 3.32
N GLU A 308 -18.07 8.43 2.04
CA GLU A 308 -17.14 7.89 1.06
C GLU A 308 -15.71 8.42 1.27
N VAL A 309 -15.57 9.71 1.64
CA VAL A 309 -14.29 10.29 2.03
C VAL A 309 -13.73 9.59 3.26
N ALA A 310 -14.53 9.41 4.31
CA ALA A 310 -14.10 8.71 5.53
C ALA A 310 -13.69 7.26 5.22
N ARG A 311 -14.49 6.53 4.44
CA ARG A 311 -14.20 5.15 4.04
C ARG A 311 -12.90 5.05 3.24
N THR A 312 -12.65 5.99 2.32
CA THR A 312 -11.43 6.00 1.51
C THR A 312 -10.20 6.29 2.38
N ALA A 313 -10.29 7.26 3.28
CA ALA A 313 -9.22 7.57 4.23
C ALA A 313 -8.90 6.37 5.14
N THR A 314 -9.94 5.69 5.67
CA THR A 314 -9.77 4.48 6.50
C THR A 314 -9.03 3.37 5.74
N LYS A 315 -9.32 3.15 4.46
CA LYS A 315 -8.59 2.16 3.64
C LYS A 315 -7.10 2.49 3.50
N TYR A 316 -6.75 3.76 3.37
CA TYR A 316 -5.34 4.16 3.31
C TYR A 316 -4.64 3.97 4.66
N PHE A 317 -5.28 4.28 5.79
CA PHE A 317 -4.72 4.02 7.10
C PHE A 317 -4.60 2.52 7.40
N GLU A 318 -5.58 1.70 6.98
CA GLU A 318 -5.48 0.24 7.05
C GLU A 318 -4.30 -0.28 6.22
N LEU A 319 -4.07 0.26 5.03
CA LEU A 319 -2.93 -0.08 4.19
C LEU A 319 -1.60 0.32 4.85
N SER A 320 -1.54 1.51 5.46
CA SER A 320 -0.38 1.97 6.24
C SER A 320 -0.08 1.03 7.40
N TYR A 321 -1.10 0.65 8.16
CA TYR A 321 -0.98 -0.32 9.25
C TYR A 321 -0.49 -1.69 8.75
N ASN A 322 -0.99 -2.16 7.62
CA ASN A 322 -0.57 -3.43 7.02
C ASN A 322 0.92 -3.40 6.63
N TYR A 323 1.44 -2.29 6.11
CA TYR A 323 2.87 -2.16 5.84
C TYR A 323 3.71 -2.11 7.11
N ALA A 324 3.24 -1.39 8.14
CA ALA A 324 3.91 -1.32 9.43
C ALA A 324 3.95 -2.66 10.17
N ALA A 325 2.89 -3.46 10.05
CA ALA A 325 2.75 -4.76 10.72
C ALA A 325 3.45 -5.91 9.98
N ARG A 326 3.95 -5.68 8.76
CA ARG A 326 4.62 -6.70 7.95
C ARG A 326 5.90 -7.18 8.61
N LEU A 327 6.04 -8.50 8.75
CA LEU A 327 7.26 -9.07 9.32
C LEU A 327 8.39 -9.02 8.31
N GLU A 328 9.54 -8.52 8.74
CA GLU A 328 10.75 -8.40 7.90
C GLU A 328 11.54 -9.70 7.82
N LYS A 329 11.37 -10.58 8.80
CA LYS A 329 12.06 -11.88 8.89
C LYS A 329 11.08 -13.03 8.62
N PRO A 330 11.55 -14.13 8.03
CA PRO A 330 10.72 -15.32 7.89
C PRO A 330 10.38 -15.89 9.27
N VAL A 331 9.13 -16.31 9.43
CA VAL A 331 8.58 -16.88 10.66
C VAL A 331 7.64 -18.01 10.28
N LEU A 332 7.56 -19.06 11.07
CA LEU A 332 6.57 -20.13 10.93
C LEU A 332 5.49 -20.00 12.01
N ILE A 333 4.27 -19.76 11.57
CA ILE A 333 3.09 -19.70 12.44
C ILE A 333 2.17 -20.88 12.13
N LEU A 334 1.74 -21.61 13.15
CA LEU A 334 0.68 -22.62 13.03
C LEU A 334 -0.64 -22.03 13.53
N THR A 335 -1.74 -22.31 12.84
CA THR A 335 -3.05 -22.24 13.50
C THR A 335 -3.39 -23.61 14.06
N ALA A 336 -4.02 -23.67 15.24
CA ALA A 336 -4.49 -24.90 15.86
C ALA A 336 -5.92 -24.73 16.40
N GLY A 337 -6.61 -25.85 16.66
CA GLY A 337 -7.97 -25.85 17.24
C GLY A 337 -8.97 -26.68 16.45
N LEU A 338 -10.17 -26.83 17.02
CA LEU A 338 -11.23 -27.68 16.47
C LEU A 338 -11.85 -27.15 15.19
N MET A 339 -12.52 -27.99 14.42
CA MET A 339 -13.31 -27.54 13.26
C MET A 339 -14.36 -26.50 13.70
N GLY A 340 -14.64 -25.53 12.83
CA GLY A 340 -15.58 -24.45 13.18
C GLY A 340 -15.06 -23.39 14.14
N ALA A 341 -13.86 -23.56 14.75
CA ALA A 341 -13.26 -22.59 15.67
C ALA A 341 -12.74 -21.31 15.02
N GLY A 342 -12.80 -21.16 13.70
CA GLY A 342 -12.44 -19.91 13.02
C GLY A 342 -11.00 -19.80 12.51
N LYS A 343 -10.19 -20.87 12.58
CA LYS A 343 -8.77 -20.91 12.18
C LYS A 343 -8.47 -20.24 10.83
N SER A 344 -9.14 -20.68 9.77
CA SER A 344 -8.88 -20.20 8.41
C SER A 344 -9.23 -18.71 8.21
N TYR A 345 -10.18 -18.19 9.00
CA TYR A 345 -10.45 -16.75 9.02
C TYR A 345 -9.31 -16.00 9.68
N GLN A 346 -8.83 -16.48 10.84
CA GLN A 346 -7.71 -15.87 11.55
C GLN A 346 -6.40 -15.97 10.77
N ALA A 347 -6.13 -17.13 10.14
CA ALA A 347 -4.96 -17.32 9.28
C ALA A 347 -4.91 -16.28 8.14
N ARG A 348 -6.03 -16.07 7.44
CA ARG A 348 -6.12 -15.07 6.36
C ARG A 348 -5.99 -13.64 6.87
N ALA A 349 -6.61 -13.32 8.00
CA ALA A 349 -6.55 -11.99 8.59
C ALA A 349 -5.11 -11.65 9.04
N LEU A 350 -4.47 -12.56 9.77
CA LEU A 350 -3.07 -12.42 10.19
C LEU A 350 -2.11 -12.34 8.99
N ALA A 351 -2.31 -13.19 7.98
CA ALA A 351 -1.46 -13.19 6.79
C ALA A 351 -1.49 -11.84 6.05
N ARG A 352 -2.66 -11.21 5.97
CA ARG A 352 -2.81 -9.88 5.36
C ARG A 352 -1.97 -8.82 6.09
N ASN A 353 -2.04 -8.81 7.43
CA ASN A 353 -1.30 -7.85 8.24
C ASN A 353 0.21 -8.17 8.24
N LEU A 354 0.59 -9.44 8.42
CA LEU A 354 1.99 -9.86 8.57
C LEU A 354 2.74 -10.06 7.25
N GLY A 355 2.06 -9.98 6.11
CA GLY A 355 2.65 -10.28 4.80
C GLY A 355 2.99 -11.77 4.61
N ALA A 356 2.30 -12.68 5.32
CA ALA A 356 2.63 -14.10 5.34
C ALA A 356 1.95 -14.89 4.22
N GLN A 357 2.61 -15.97 3.77
CA GLN A 357 2.01 -16.97 2.89
C GLN A 357 1.15 -17.93 3.70
N VAL A 358 -0.07 -18.21 3.24
CA VAL A 358 -0.95 -19.18 3.89
C VAL A 358 -0.90 -20.51 3.15
N ILE A 359 -0.48 -21.58 3.84
CA ILE A 359 -0.54 -22.95 3.34
C ILE A 359 -1.73 -23.62 4.02
N ARG A 360 -2.75 -23.97 3.22
CA ARG A 360 -3.97 -24.57 3.73
C ARG A 360 -3.93 -26.09 3.56
N THR A 361 -4.01 -26.82 4.67
CA THR A 361 -3.99 -28.29 4.67
C THR A 361 -5.06 -28.89 3.79
N ASP A 362 -6.30 -28.37 3.86
CA ASP A 362 -7.42 -28.86 3.05
C ASP A 362 -7.20 -28.65 1.55
N ALA A 363 -6.57 -27.54 1.14
CA ALA A 363 -6.27 -27.27 -0.25
C ALA A 363 -5.19 -28.22 -0.79
N VAL A 364 -4.10 -28.40 -0.03
CA VAL A 364 -3.00 -29.31 -0.40
C VAL A 364 -3.50 -30.76 -0.48
N ARG A 365 -4.36 -31.18 0.48
CA ARG A 365 -4.96 -32.53 0.47
C ARG A 365 -5.79 -32.77 -0.79
N LYS A 366 -6.66 -31.84 -1.15
CA LYS A 366 -7.49 -31.95 -2.36
C LYS A 366 -6.66 -31.97 -3.64
N GLU A 367 -5.58 -31.19 -3.71
CA GLU A 367 -4.62 -31.20 -4.82
C GLU A 367 -3.96 -32.58 -4.97
N LEU A 368 -3.45 -33.15 -3.87
CA LEU A 368 -2.81 -34.48 -3.88
C LEU A 368 -3.77 -35.61 -4.28
N THR A 369 -5.06 -35.43 -4.04
CA THR A 369 -6.10 -36.43 -4.37
C THR A 369 -6.86 -36.09 -5.66
N ASN A 370 -6.39 -35.14 -6.47
CA ASN A 370 -7.01 -34.68 -7.72
C ASN A 370 -8.49 -34.28 -7.57
N ILE A 371 -8.87 -33.70 -6.42
CA ILE A 371 -10.21 -33.19 -6.15
C ILE A 371 -10.23 -31.70 -6.37
N LYS A 372 -11.24 -31.18 -7.07
CA LYS A 372 -11.40 -29.72 -7.24
C LYS A 372 -11.55 -29.03 -5.88
N PRO A 373 -10.89 -27.87 -5.68
CA PRO A 373 -10.91 -27.16 -4.37
C PRO A 373 -12.31 -26.90 -3.80
N THR A 374 -13.30 -26.68 -4.66
CA THR A 374 -14.70 -26.39 -4.30
C THR A 374 -15.55 -27.65 -4.12
N GLN A 375 -15.03 -28.83 -4.46
CA GLN A 375 -15.78 -30.08 -4.34
C GLN A 375 -15.70 -30.63 -2.91
N SER A 376 -16.83 -30.76 -2.24
CA SER A 376 -16.96 -31.38 -0.93
C SER A 376 -17.07 -32.92 -1.05
N LYS A 377 -16.25 -33.65 -0.30
CA LYS A 377 -16.39 -35.11 -0.14
C LYS A 377 -16.77 -35.42 1.30
N HIS A 378 -17.96 -35.97 1.50
CA HIS A 378 -18.47 -36.36 2.79
C HIS A 378 -17.99 -37.78 3.18
N GLU A 379 -16.70 -37.88 3.56
CA GLU A 379 -16.11 -39.14 4.02
C GLU A 379 -16.19 -39.26 5.56
N ASP A 380 -16.09 -40.47 6.07
CA ASP A 380 -16.02 -40.73 7.50
C ASP A 380 -14.69 -40.27 8.08
N PHE A 381 -14.66 -40.03 9.39
CA PHE A 381 -13.48 -39.62 10.11
C PHE A 381 -12.35 -40.65 9.93
N GLY A 382 -11.18 -40.22 9.49
CA GLY A 382 -10.01 -41.09 9.26
C GLY A 382 -10.06 -41.98 8.03
N LYS A 383 -11.08 -41.86 7.14
CA LYS A 383 -11.18 -42.63 5.90
C LYS A 383 -10.97 -41.79 4.64
N GLY A 384 -10.75 -42.43 3.50
CA GLY A 384 -10.60 -41.82 2.18
C GLY A 384 -9.49 -40.78 2.15
N ILE A 385 -9.82 -39.53 1.80
CA ILE A 385 -8.83 -38.44 1.76
C ILE A 385 -8.32 -38.03 3.14
N TYR A 386 -8.94 -38.50 4.23
CA TYR A 386 -8.51 -38.28 5.61
C TYR A 386 -7.80 -39.49 6.21
N SER A 387 -7.44 -40.50 5.43
CA SER A 387 -6.64 -41.64 5.86
C SER A 387 -5.26 -41.20 6.38
N ASP A 388 -4.64 -42.05 7.20
CA ASP A 388 -3.32 -41.76 7.76
C ASP A 388 -2.25 -41.57 6.68
N GLU A 389 -2.30 -42.36 5.59
CA GLU A 389 -1.38 -42.23 4.47
C GLU A 389 -1.54 -40.90 3.73
N THR A 390 -2.76 -40.53 3.37
CA THR A 390 -3.02 -39.23 2.71
C THR A 390 -2.68 -38.07 3.63
N SER A 391 -2.92 -38.21 4.93
CA SER A 391 -2.55 -37.20 5.93
C SER A 391 -1.04 -37.05 6.01
N ARG A 392 -0.28 -38.16 6.04
CA ARG A 392 1.20 -38.13 6.02
C ARG A 392 1.73 -37.41 4.78
N LEU A 393 1.27 -37.78 3.58
CA LEU A 393 1.67 -37.15 2.33
C LEU A 393 1.30 -35.65 2.29
N THR A 394 0.14 -35.27 2.84
CA THR A 394 -0.30 -33.89 2.94
C THR A 394 0.67 -33.07 3.81
N TYR A 395 1.04 -33.56 5.00
CA TYR A 395 2.00 -32.86 5.86
C TYR A 395 3.41 -32.80 5.25
N GLU A 396 3.86 -33.85 4.58
CA GLU A 396 5.15 -33.83 3.86
C GLU A 396 5.17 -32.71 2.81
N LYS A 397 4.11 -32.60 2.00
CA LYS A 397 4.01 -31.53 0.99
C LYS A 397 3.92 -30.14 1.63
N ILE A 398 3.20 -29.99 2.72
CA ILE A 398 3.12 -28.72 3.48
C ILE A 398 4.49 -28.30 4.00
N TYR A 399 5.27 -29.23 4.54
CA TYR A 399 6.60 -28.93 5.06
C TYR A 399 7.58 -28.55 3.94
N GLN A 400 7.48 -29.20 2.77
CA GLN A 400 8.26 -28.80 1.57
C GLN A 400 7.92 -27.37 1.12
N LEU A 401 6.62 -27.02 1.06
CA LEU A 401 6.18 -25.66 0.73
C LEU A 401 6.61 -24.64 1.78
N THR A 402 6.55 -25.01 3.06
CA THR A 402 7.00 -24.17 4.18
C THR A 402 8.50 -23.86 4.05
N GLU A 403 9.31 -24.89 3.85
CA GLU A 403 10.75 -24.74 3.65
C GLU A 403 11.06 -23.84 2.44
N HIS A 404 10.36 -24.04 1.34
CA HIS A 404 10.51 -23.22 0.14
C HIS A 404 10.26 -21.74 0.41
N TYR A 405 9.15 -21.39 1.06
CA TYR A 405 8.82 -19.98 1.33
C TYR A 405 9.71 -19.36 2.41
N ILE A 406 10.04 -20.10 3.48
CA ILE A 406 10.95 -19.62 4.54
C ILE A 406 12.35 -19.33 3.96
N LYS A 407 12.87 -20.19 3.08
CA LYS A 407 14.15 -19.94 2.37
C LYS A 407 14.10 -18.74 1.42
N GLN A 408 12.92 -18.35 0.96
CA GLN A 408 12.71 -17.10 0.22
C GLN A 408 12.58 -15.85 1.13
N GLY A 409 12.76 -16.00 2.43
CA GLY A 409 12.61 -14.91 3.39
C GLY A 409 11.15 -14.55 3.73
N LYS A 410 10.16 -15.39 3.37
CA LYS A 410 8.74 -15.10 3.56
C LYS A 410 8.22 -15.70 4.85
N PRO A 411 7.43 -14.95 5.66
CA PRO A 411 6.65 -15.51 6.75
C PRO A 411 5.62 -16.51 6.23
N VAL A 412 5.38 -17.60 6.97
CA VAL A 412 4.45 -18.66 6.59
C VAL A 412 3.45 -18.91 7.71
N ILE A 413 2.17 -19.04 7.35
CA ILE A 413 1.10 -19.51 8.24
C ILE A 413 0.58 -20.83 7.70
N ILE A 414 0.68 -21.91 8.48
CA ILE A 414 0.04 -23.19 8.14
C ILE A 414 -1.35 -23.21 8.76
N ASP A 415 -2.38 -23.20 7.89
CA ASP A 415 -3.80 -23.29 8.28
C ASP A 415 -4.22 -24.76 8.37
N ALA A 416 -4.18 -25.31 9.58
CA ALA A 416 -4.55 -26.68 9.90
C ALA A 416 -5.15 -26.80 11.30
N SER A 417 -5.70 -27.97 11.63
CA SER A 417 -6.18 -28.25 13.00
C SER A 417 -5.05 -28.49 13.99
N PHE A 418 -3.92 -29.04 13.53
CA PHE A 418 -2.78 -29.45 14.34
C PHE A 418 -3.21 -30.15 15.65
N LYS A 419 -4.14 -31.10 15.50
CA LYS A 419 -4.75 -31.79 16.62
C LYS A 419 -3.80 -32.71 17.40
N LYS A 420 -2.74 -33.23 16.73
CA LYS A 420 -1.77 -34.14 17.34
C LYS A 420 -0.49 -33.39 17.75
N ARG A 421 -0.06 -33.66 18.98
CA ARG A 421 1.18 -33.12 19.56
C ARG A 421 2.41 -33.42 18.68
N ALA A 422 2.48 -34.65 18.14
CA ALA A 422 3.61 -35.07 17.29
C ALA A 422 3.76 -34.17 16.04
N GLU A 423 2.64 -33.80 15.39
CA GLU A 423 2.68 -32.92 14.20
C GLU A 423 3.11 -31.50 14.56
N ARG A 424 2.67 -30.97 15.71
CA ARG A 424 3.11 -29.66 16.20
C ARG A 424 4.60 -29.63 16.51
N GLN A 425 5.11 -30.69 17.16
CA GLN A 425 6.55 -30.85 17.43
C GLN A 425 7.37 -30.99 16.15
N ARG A 426 6.84 -31.71 15.14
CA ARG A 426 7.51 -31.84 13.84
C ARG A 426 7.62 -30.48 13.12
N ALA A 427 6.56 -29.67 13.13
CA ALA A 427 6.60 -28.31 12.59
C ALA A 427 7.56 -27.39 13.36
N TYR A 428 7.62 -27.50 14.69
CA TYR A 428 8.59 -26.80 15.50
C TYR A 428 10.04 -27.20 15.19
N ALA A 429 10.30 -28.50 15.01
CA ALA A 429 11.62 -28.98 14.60
C ALA A 429 12.02 -28.46 13.22
N LEU A 430 11.09 -28.37 12.27
CA LEU A 430 11.33 -27.77 10.95
C LEU A 430 11.68 -26.28 11.08
N ALA A 431 10.94 -25.51 11.86
CA ALA A 431 11.23 -24.10 12.08
C ALA A 431 12.65 -23.91 12.65
N LYS A 432 13.00 -24.73 13.66
CA LYS A 432 14.34 -24.72 14.27
C LYS A 432 15.44 -25.08 13.27
N TYR A 433 15.23 -26.10 12.44
CA TYR A 433 16.15 -26.48 11.36
C TYR A 433 16.38 -25.34 10.36
N LEU A 434 15.32 -24.60 10.03
CA LEU A 434 15.36 -23.47 9.10
C LEU A 434 15.84 -22.15 9.76
N GLY A 435 16.13 -22.14 11.06
CA GLY A 435 16.50 -20.92 11.80
C GLY A 435 15.39 -19.89 11.88
N ALA A 436 14.12 -20.29 11.70
CA ALA A 436 12.97 -19.40 11.72
C ALA A 436 12.29 -19.40 13.11
N PRO A 437 11.89 -18.24 13.65
CA PRO A 437 11.01 -18.17 14.80
C PRO A 437 9.73 -18.98 14.56
N PHE A 438 9.19 -19.56 15.65
CA PHE A 438 8.01 -20.41 15.61
C PHE A 438 6.95 -19.94 16.60
N TYR A 439 5.70 -19.91 16.14
CA TYR A 439 4.56 -19.58 16.99
C TYR A 439 3.37 -20.46 16.66
N ILE A 440 2.53 -20.73 17.66
CA ILE A 440 1.27 -21.43 17.51
C ILE A 440 0.12 -20.53 17.99
N ILE A 441 -0.93 -20.44 17.17
CA ILE A 441 -2.12 -19.66 17.44
C ILE A 441 -3.30 -20.62 17.56
N GLU A 442 -3.70 -20.87 18.81
CA GLU A 442 -4.86 -21.70 19.13
C GLU A 442 -6.15 -20.88 19.02
N CYS A 443 -7.02 -21.27 18.10
CA CYS A 443 -8.36 -20.72 17.98
C CYS A 443 -9.31 -21.49 18.87
N ILE A 444 -9.84 -20.83 19.90
CA ILE A 444 -10.82 -21.40 20.82
C ILE A 444 -12.22 -20.83 20.56
N CYS A 445 -13.24 -21.63 20.83
CA CYS A 445 -14.64 -21.22 20.67
C CYS A 445 -15.56 -22.21 21.42
N PRO A 446 -16.59 -21.74 22.11
CA PRO A 446 -17.59 -22.62 22.76
C PRO A 446 -18.32 -23.52 21.77
N ASP A 447 -18.56 -24.78 22.15
CA ASP A 447 -19.20 -25.80 21.32
C ASP A 447 -20.55 -25.35 20.73
N LYS A 448 -21.35 -24.61 21.50
CA LYS A 448 -22.64 -24.04 21.05
C LYS A 448 -22.50 -23.11 19.84
N ILE A 449 -21.43 -22.32 19.79
CA ILE A 449 -21.15 -21.39 18.67
C ILE A 449 -20.56 -22.15 17.49
N ILE A 450 -19.67 -23.12 17.74
CA ILE A 450 -19.14 -24.02 16.72
C ILE A 450 -20.26 -24.73 15.98
N ARG A 451 -21.22 -25.30 16.73
CA ARG A 451 -22.39 -25.99 16.15
C ARG A 451 -23.17 -25.09 15.19
N LYS A 452 -23.52 -23.87 15.64
CA LYS A 452 -24.22 -22.89 14.79
C LYS A 452 -23.42 -22.55 13.50
N ARG A 453 -22.10 -22.42 13.61
CA ARG A 453 -21.22 -22.14 12.46
C ARG A 453 -21.19 -23.32 11.48
N LEU A 454 -21.10 -24.54 11.96
CA LEU A 454 -21.10 -25.74 11.11
C LEU A 454 -22.45 -25.95 10.42
N GLU A 455 -23.57 -25.76 11.15
CA GLU A 455 -24.94 -25.85 10.59
C GLU A 455 -25.16 -24.75 9.50
N LYS A 456 -24.66 -23.52 9.70
CA LYS A 456 -24.72 -22.47 8.68
C LYS A 456 -23.92 -22.84 7.43
N ARG A 457 -22.71 -23.37 7.61
CA ARG A 457 -21.84 -23.79 6.49
C ARG A 457 -22.42 -24.91 5.64
N LYS A 458 -23.21 -25.83 6.25
CA LYS A 458 -23.89 -26.90 5.53
C LYS A 458 -24.87 -26.37 4.48
N LYS A 459 -25.34 -25.12 4.62
CA LYS A 459 -26.27 -24.44 3.71
C LYS A 459 -25.57 -23.62 2.61
N GLU A 460 -24.26 -23.45 2.69
CA GLU A 460 -23.47 -22.62 1.74
C GLU A 460 -22.72 -23.54 0.76
N SER A 461 -22.92 -23.36 -0.56
CA SER A 461 -22.41 -24.23 -1.63
C SER A 461 -20.90 -24.14 -1.90
N ASP A 462 -20.21 -23.07 -1.44
CA ASP A 462 -18.83 -22.76 -1.83
C ASP A 462 -17.76 -23.05 -0.76
N ASN A 463 -18.01 -24.03 0.13
CA ASN A 463 -17.11 -24.30 1.25
C ASN A 463 -16.02 -25.33 0.92
N ILE A 464 -14.74 -24.93 1.11
CA ILE A 464 -13.56 -25.78 0.89
C ILE A 464 -13.41 -26.84 2.02
N SER A 465 -14.00 -26.60 3.20
CA SER A 465 -13.84 -27.45 4.40
C SER A 465 -15.02 -28.40 4.59
N ASP A 466 -14.72 -29.69 4.78
CA ASP A 466 -15.71 -30.76 4.98
C ASP A 466 -16.17 -30.95 6.45
N GLY A 467 -15.91 -29.96 7.33
CA GLY A 467 -16.24 -30.02 8.76
C GLY A 467 -17.75 -30.10 9.04
N ARG A 468 -18.16 -31.13 9.74
CA ARG A 468 -19.56 -31.43 10.12
C ARG A 468 -19.68 -31.61 11.62
N TRP A 469 -20.88 -31.31 12.17
CA TRP A 469 -21.13 -31.47 13.59
C TRP A 469 -21.04 -32.94 14.05
N GLU A 470 -21.39 -33.86 13.20
CA GLU A 470 -21.41 -35.30 13.47
C GLU A 470 -20.01 -35.84 13.82
N ILE A 471 -18.95 -35.29 13.19
CA ILE A 471 -17.57 -35.71 13.45
C ILE A 471 -16.84 -34.77 14.43
N PHE A 472 -17.51 -33.72 14.90
CA PHE A 472 -16.90 -32.74 15.82
C PHE A 472 -16.48 -33.36 17.14
N GLN A 473 -17.32 -34.22 17.72
CA GLN A 473 -17.06 -34.85 19.01
C GLN A 473 -15.89 -35.83 18.93
N GLU A 474 -15.78 -36.58 17.82
CA GLU A 474 -14.63 -37.45 17.57
C GLU A 474 -13.34 -36.64 17.45
N GLN A 475 -13.37 -35.54 16.70
CA GLN A 475 -12.20 -34.65 16.60
C GLN A 475 -11.82 -34.03 17.95
N LYS A 476 -12.82 -33.68 18.79
CA LYS A 476 -12.58 -33.13 20.12
C LYS A 476 -11.89 -34.11 21.05
N ASN A 477 -12.31 -35.38 21.01
CA ASN A 477 -11.69 -36.45 21.78
C ASN A 477 -10.29 -36.82 21.28
N ASP A 478 -10.03 -36.62 19.97
CA ASP A 478 -8.75 -36.89 19.31
C ASP A 478 -7.77 -35.68 19.35
N PHE A 479 -8.16 -34.59 20.00
CA PHE A 479 -7.32 -33.36 20.08
C PHE A 479 -6.44 -33.38 21.32
N ASP A 480 -5.12 -33.45 21.11
CA ASP A 480 -4.13 -33.36 22.19
C ASP A 480 -4.03 -31.92 22.67
N ALA A 481 -4.32 -31.66 23.94
CA ALA A 481 -4.19 -30.33 24.53
C ALA A 481 -2.78 -29.74 24.29
N ILE A 482 -2.73 -28.44 23.99
CA ILE A 482 -1.46 -27.76 23.71
C ILE A 482 -0.85 -27.30 25.04
N GLY A 483 0.21 -27.97 25.47
CA GLY A 483 0.93 -27.68 26.71
C GLY A 483 2.44 -27.87 26.56
N GLU A 484 2.90 -28.25 25.36
CA GLU A 484 4.31 -28.53 25.08
C GLU A 484 5.12 -27.31 24.71
N PHE A 485 4.49 -26.16 24.54
CA PHE A 485 5.18 -24.90 24.21
C PHE A 485 5.04 -23.87 25.34
N PRO A 486 6.07 -23.06 25.61
CA PRO A 486 5.98 -21.96 26.56
C PRO A 486 4.99 -20.87 26.05
N GLU A 487 4.41 -20.10 26.97
CA GLU A 487 3.41 -19.06 26.67
C GLU A 487 3.87 -18.04 25.61
N ARG A 488 5.15 -17.73 25.57
CA ARG A 488 5.71 -16.83 24.55
C ARG A 488 5.58 -17.36 23.13
N LEU A 489 5.42 -18.67 22.94
CA LEU A 489 5.24 -19.30 21.61
C LEU A 489 3.82 -19.73 21.35
N HIS A 490 2.92 -19.70 22.34
CA HIS A 490 1.54 -20.18 22.25
C HIS A 490 0.56 -19.06 22.58
N PHE A 491 -0.10 -18.56 21.55
CA PHE A 491 -1.15 -17.54 21.66
C PHE A 491 -2.53 -18.16 21.53
N LYS A 492 -3.53 -17.55 22.18
CA LYS A 492 -4.92 -17.96 22.07
C LYS A 492 -5.76 -16.83 21.46
N ILE A 493 -6.69 -17.20 20.58
CA ILE A 493 -7.71 -16.29 20.05
C ILE A 493 -9.07 -16.88 20.38
N ASP A 494 -9.83 -16.19 21.23
CA ASP A 494 -11.24 -16.52 21.44
C ASP A 494 -12.08 -15.92 20.30
N THR A 495 -12.47 -16.79 19.37
CA THR A 495 -13.23 -16.39 18.19
C THR A 495 -14.72 -16.15 18.47
N SER A 496 -15.18 -16.32 19.70
CA SER A 496 -16.55 -16.09 20.14
C SER A 496 -16.80 -14.69 20.69
N THR A 497 -15.74 -13.98 21.08
CA THR A 497 -15.79 -12.67 21.72
C THR A 497 -15.28 -11.58 20.79
N ASN A 498 -14.07 -11.08 21.01
CA ASN A 498 -13.42 -10.03 20.20
C ASN A 498 -12.09 -10.53 19.60
N PRO A 499 -12.12 -11.37 18.56
CA PRO A 499 -10.92 -11.92 17.94
C PRO A 499 -10.02 -10.87 17.29
N GLU A 500 -10.55 -9.67 17.03
CA GLU A 500 -9.79 -8.53 16.50
C GLU A 500 -8.77 -8.04 17.53
N LYS A 501 -9.20 -7.87 18.79
CA LYS A 501 -8.33 -7.44 19.88
C LYS A 501 -7.20 -8.43 20.13
N ASP A 502 -7.51 -9.72 20.11
CA ASP A 502 -6.51 -10.77 20.28
C ASP A 502 -5.47 -10.74 19.14
N ARG A 503 -5.94 -10.59 17.89
CA ARG A 503 -5.04 -10.42 16.74
C ARG A 503 -4.12 -9.22 16.87
N GLN A 504 -4.65 -8.06 17.27
CA GLN A 504 -3.86 -6.84 17.48
C GLN A 504 -2.76 -7.07 18.51
N THR A 505 -3.10 -7.73 19.61
CA THR A 505 -2.12 -8.11 20.65
C THR A 505 -1.03 -9.03 20.10
N ILE A 506 -1.41 -10.05 19.32
CA ILE A 506 -0.46 -10.99 18.71
C ILE A 506 0.45 -10.26 17.72
N ILE A 507 -0.11 -9.44 16.82
CA ILE A 507 0.66 -8.68 15.84
C ILE A 507 1.65 -7.75 16.55
N ARG A 508 1.23 -7.08 17.64
CA ARG A 508 2.10 -6.20 18.41
C ARG A 508 3.26 -6.98 19.03
N LYS A 509 3.00 -8.13 19.66
CA LYS A 509 4.03 -8.99 20.22
C LYS A 509 5.02 -9.48 19.18
N LEU A 510 4.54 -9.96 18.03
CA LEU A 510 5.40 -10.44 16.95
C LEU A 510 6.31 -9.35 16.36
N ASN A 511 5.91 -8.08 16.41
CA ASN A 511 6.68 -6.97 15.84
C ASN A 511 7.62 -6.27 16.84
N PHE A 512 7.28 -6.27 18.14
CA PHE A 512 7.99 -5.42 19.10
C PHE A 512 8.55 -6.13 20.34
N GLU A 513 8.06 -7.32 20.69
CA GLU A 513 8.34 -7.93 21.99
C GLU A 513 9.09 -9.28 21.90
N LEU A 514 9.23 -9.85 20.69
CA LEU A 514 9.71 -11.22 20.48
C LEU A 514 10.99 -11.27 19.61
N ASP A 515 11.94 -10.36 19.85
CA ASP A 515 13.29 -10.41 19.24
C ASP A 515 14.15 -11.50 19.86
#